data_bbdcf6df34f166bc52d9f465f66266a5
#
_entry.id   bbdcf6df34f166bc52d9f465f66266a5
#
_cell.length_a   1.000
_cell.length_b   1.000
_cell.length_c   1.000
_cell.angle_alpha   90.00
_cell.angle_beta   90.00
_cell.angle_gamma   90.00
#
_symmetry.space_group_name_H-M   'P 1'
#
loop_
_entity.id
_entity.type
_entity.pdbx_description
1 polymer ?
#
loop_
_entity_poly.entity_id
_entity_poly.type
_entity_poly.pdbx_seq_one_letter_code
_entity_poly.pdbx_strand_id
1 'polypeptide(L)'
;MMTDEKQEIVPFNKVQGIASTNVPAYSNEYDDFISFEGSYLHGIYTGFKWQCVEFARRWLLLRKSCTFKNIGSAADIWQELTYVERITDGEKFPLKTYSNGSLHKPNCDTFLIYPRSEDMSHGHIAIICEVQENFIRVAEENYHFHYWLNNYARQIPMIYRNGLYYIEDYYNVYGWMEIENNHQLKPLDESNINLVLQKYQQSKPIGELKRCFILNKTFDHDYSSVDINNGKEKFLIQSNNKNVFYYQANEDFVVNISNTSNELYRLFMQTVDYIIHNDKFLTFFEIPHQIWFRIRRSWTDEHDFDIIDHMNFKFDGKHFKLYQYKSNQALTIFQSTIAQEKWAQDMNLNYDFTSSFQLHHLFVRQWKRLNIQTTLHILMDNDNPKDLEIILYMKTIMTEAGINSKLCLLSNDLYWKDSIIVDKDGEIIKIVWKLWNWKTIFQDLRDQYRDNKGGEEGWKSMNNERPCISDILLNEQIRIIEPLLKSIINHKAFFSVLYRMFSNHSDILQNECFSSEDSKHISFMNSSMEEQNNDGIEEYFDSHHISQEILSDKNSKNSDEIIVSWMIYSLCSGFSICEHQNHTTNANNAKTYCCII
;
A
#
# COMPACT_ATOMS: atom_id res chain seq x y z
N MET A 1 9.69 45.69 17.37
CA MET A 1 9.58 45.12 16.02
C MET A 1 10.53 43.93 15.99
N MET A 2 10.06 42.75 16.31
CA MET A 2 10.81 41.52 16.04
C MET A 2 10.58 41.19 14.57
N THR A 3 11.68 41.10 13.85
CA THR A 3 11.67 40.66 12.45
C THR A 3 11.08 39.25 12.41
N ASP A 4 10.00 39.06 11.64
CA ASP A 4 9.50 37.77 11.24
C ASP A 4 10.58 37.05 10.40
N GLU A 5 11.56 36.46 11.08
CA GLU A 5 12.39 35.44 10.46
C GLU A 5 11.42 34.27 10.17
N LYS A 6 11.08 34.08 8.90
CA LYS A 6 10.38 32.85 8.45
C LYS A 6 11.20 31.68 8.95
N GLN A 7 10.72 30.98 9.97
CA GLN A 7 11.34 29.75 10.42
C GLN A 7 11.35 28.75 9.24
N GLU A 8 12.50 28.16 8.99
CA GLU A 8 12.69 27.20 7.91
C GLU A 8 11.86 25.94 8.17
N ILE A 9 11.08 25.52 7.16
CA ILE A 9 10.32 24.28 7.20
C ILE A 9 11.30 23.11 7.09
N VAL A 10 11.20 22.17 8.01
CA VAL A 10 12.01 20.95 8.00
C VAL A 10 11.48 19.99 6.94
N PRO A 11 12.31 19.55 5.97
CA PRO A 11 11.86 18.63 4.95
C PRO A 11 11.37 17.29 5.52
N PHE A 12 10.49 16.60 4.79
CA PHE A 12 9.99 15.28 5.16
C PHE A 12 11.12 14.32 5.53
N ASN A 13 10.90 13.49 6.55
CA ASN A 13 11.83 12.45 7.02
C ASN A 13 13.13 13.00 7.67
N LYS A 14 13.22 14.29 7.96
CA LYS A 14 14.34 14.87 8.72
C LYS A 14 13.96 15.03 10.18
N VAL A 15 14.96 14.89 11.06
CA VAL A 15 14.77 15.13 12.51
C VAL A 15 14.42 16.58 12.72
N GLN A 16 13.23 16.81 13.26
CA GLN A 16 12.68 18.11 13.61
C GLN A 16 13.14 18.58 14.99
N GLY A 17 13.26 17.62 15.90
CA GLY A 17 13.73 17.84 17.26
C GLY A 17 13.94 16.53 18.01
N ILE A 18 14.55 16.62 19.20
CA ILE A 18 14.74 15.47 20.08
C ILE A 18 14.12 15.83 21.42
N ALA A 19 13.14 15.03 21.86
CA ALA A 19 12.47 15.22 23.13
C ALA A 19 13.45 15.09 24.33
N SER A 20 13.13 15.73 25.45
CA SER A 20 13.87 15.58 26.71
C SER A 20 13.96 14.12 27.17
N THR A 21 13.05 13.27 26.70
CA THR A 21 13.02 11.81 26.88
C THR A 21 13.92 11.05 25.90
N ASN A 22 14.70 11.74 25.11
CA ASN A 22 15.64 11.22 24.11
C ASN A 22 14.98 10.45 22.94
N VAL A 23 13.76 10.84 22.57
CA VAL A 23 13.03 10.32 21.40
C VAL A 23 13.05 11.36 20.30
N PRO A 24 13.59 11.05 19.09
CA PRO A 24 13.59 11.97 17.97
C PRO A 24 12.17 12.13 17.40
N ALA A 25 11.81 13.34 17.01
CA ALA A 25 10.64 13.68 16.23
C ALA A 25 11.08 14.00 14.79
N TYR A 26 10.37 13.47 13.81
CA TYR A 26 10.66 13.68 12.40
C TYR A 26 9.59 14.58 11.77
N SER A 27 9.98 15.33 10.76
CA SER A 27 9.07 16.24 10.08
C SER A 27 8.16 15.49 9.09
N ASN A 28 6.88 15.85 9.12
CA ASN A 28 5.90 15.48 8.10
C ASN A 28 5.84 16.51 6.96
N GLU A 29 6.68 17.57 7.00
CA GLU A 29 6.81 18.67 6.05
C GLU A 29 5.62 19.64 6.04
N TYR A 30 4.36 19.16 5.95
CA TYR A 30 3.15 19.97 6.01
C TYR A 30 1.92 19.16 6.46
N ASP A 31 0.87 19.84 6.87
CA ASP A 31 -0.25 19.29 7.62
C ASP A 31 -1.04 18.22 6.85
N ASP A 32 -1.38 18.47 5.61
CA ASP A 32 -2.19 17.56 4.80
C ASP A 32 -1.40 16.38 4.22
N PHE A 33 -0.12 16.26 4.54
CA PHE A 33 0.71 15.19 3.99
C PHE A 33 0.59 13.92 4.83
N ILE A 34 0.18 12.83 4.19
CA ILE A 34 0.26 11.48 4.76
C ILE A 34 1.10 10.63 3.82
N SER A 35 2.27 10.23 4.30
CA SER A 35 3.21 9.48 3.48
C SER A 35 2.76 8.06 3.14
N PHE A 36 1.79 7.49 3.85
CA PHE A 36 1.40 6.07 3.79
C PHE A 36 2.54 5.06 4.02
N GLU A 37 3.78 5.52 4.16
CA GLU A 37 4.86 4.65 4.56
C GLU A 37 4.69 4.24 6.03
N GLY A 38 4.70 2.93 6.28
CA GLY A 38 4.72 2.41 7.64
C GLY A 38 6.05 2.74 8.33
N SER A 39 5.98 3.24 9.55
CA SER A 39 7.13 3.32 10.44
C SER A 39 7.22 2.06 11.28
N TYR A 40 8.42 1.48 11.35
CA TYR A 40 8.69 0.27 12.12
C TYR A 40 9.90 0.49 13.04
N LEU A 41 9.73 0.19 14.29
CA LEU A 41 10.84 0.15 15.24
C LEU A 41 11.07 -1.30 15.64
N HIS A 42 12.24 -1.85 15.31
CA HIS A 42 12.58 -3.25 15.56
C HIS A 42 11.53 -4.25 15.02
N GLY A 43 10.94 -3.95 13.84
CA GLY A 43 9.90 -4.78 13.23
C GLY A 43 8.49 -4.63 13.81
N ILE A 44 8.30 -3.75 14.81
CA ILE A 44 6.98 -3.41 15.34
C ILE A 44 6.46 -2.17 14.61
N TYR A 45 5.27 -2.28 14.03
CA TYR A 45 4.60 -1.16 13.39
C TYR A 45 4.23 -0.08 14.40
N THR A 46 4.69 1.15 14.17
CA THR A 46 4.41 2.31 15.04
C THR A 46 3.37 3.26 14.46
N GLY A 47 3.11 3.21 13.16
CA GLY A 47 2.13 4.07 12.48
C GLY A 47 2.62 4.50 11.10
N PHE A 48 1.93 5.44 10.49
CA PHE A 48 2.41 6.09 9.28
C PHE A 48 3.44 7.17 9.63
N LYS A 49 4.54 7.22 8.86
CA LYS A 49 5.56 8.29 8.96
C LYS A 49 4.91 9.63 8.59
N TRP A 50 5.07 10.62 9.27
CA TRP A 50 5.49 10.98 10.61
C TRP A 50 4.30 11.62 11.28
N GLN A 51 3.31 10.79 11.55
CA GLN A 51 2.04 11.20 12.12
C GLN A 51 2.13 11.25 13.65
N CYS A 52 1.29 12.05 14.27
CA CYS A 52 1.26 12.20 15.73
C CYS A 52 1.04 10.87 16.49
N VAL A 53 0.21 9.97 15.96
CA VAL A 53 -0.03 8.63 16.54
C VAL A 53 1.20 7.75 16.41
N GLU A 54 1.94 7.85 15.30
CA GLU A 54 3.23 7.18 15.12
C GLU A 54 4.22 7.58 16.21
N PHE A 55 4.39 8.90 16.41
CA PHE A 55 5.27 9.42 17.45
C PHE A 55 4.90 8.87 18.83
N ALA A 56 3.63 8.89 19.19
CA ALA A 56 3.16 8.42 20.47
C ALA A 56 3.47 6.92 20.69
N ARG A 57 3.27 6.07 19.68
CA ARG A 57 3.61 4.64 19.74
C ARG A 57 5.11 4.40 19.78
N ARG A 58 5.88 5.09 18.97
CA ARG A 58 7.35 4.98 18.95
C ARG A 58 7.95 5.47 20.26
N TRP A 59 7.43 6.57 20.80
CA TRP A 59 7.80 7.04 22.12
C TRP A 59 7.52 6.00 23.21
N LEU A 60 6.29 5.45 23.18
CA LEU A 60 5.85 4.43 24.14
C LEU A 60 6.72 3.17 24.07
N LEU A 61 7.04 2.73 22.85
CA LEU A 61 7.87 1.55 22.64
C LEU A 61 9.30 1.76 23.18
N LEU A 62 9.92 2.90 22.86
CA LEU A 62 11.27 3.23 23.31
C LEU A 62 11.37 3.46 24.82
N ARG A 63 10.36 4.12 25.40
CA ARG A 63 10.44 4.59 26.79
C ARG A 63 9.80 3.65 27.80
N LYS A 64 8.85 2.82 27.36
CA LYS A 64 8.00 2.01 28.22
C LYS A 64 7.96 0.54 27.80
N SER A 65 8.61 0.14 26.72
CA SER A 65 8.48 -1.19 26.09
C SER A 65 7.03 -1.58 25.83
N CYS A 66 6.18 -0.60 25.54
CA CYS A 66 4.75 -0.79 25.32
C CYS A 66 4.32 -0.35 23.92
N THR A 67 3.18 -0.85 23.49
CA THR A 67 2.46 -0.41 22.31
C THR A 67 0.96 -0.37 22.60
N PHE A 68 0.15 0.12 21.64
CA PHE A 68 -1.30 0.04 21.74
C PHE A 68 -1.91 -0.35 20.38
N LYS A 69 -3.17 -0.82 20.40
CA LYS A 69 -3.90 -1.26 19.21
C LYS A 69 -3.94 -0.19 18.12
N ASN A 70 -4.20 -0.62 16.89
CA ASN A 70 -4.38 0.33 15.80
C ASN A 70 -5.68 1.13 16.02
N ILE A 71 -5.61 2.44 15.85
CA ILE A 71 -6.76 3.35 16.00
C ILE A 71 -6.75 4.29 14.79
N GLY A 72 -7.92 4.48 14.19
CA GLY A 72 -8.05 5.17 12.91
C GLY A 72 -7.68 6.66 12.96
N SER A 73 -7.82 7.33 14.10
CA SER A 73 -7.40 8.72 14.26
C SER A 73 -7.00 9.05 15.71
N ALA A 74 -6.24 10.13 15.89
CA ALA A 74 -5.78 10.53 17.22
C ALA A 74 -6.94 10.90 18.18
N ALA A 75 -8.02 11.49 17.66
CA ALA A 75 -9.19 11.84 18.48
C ALA A 75 -9.91 10.61 19.04
N ASP A 76 -9.91 9.49 18.30
CA ASP A 76 -10.59 8.26 18.71
C ASP A 76 -9.86 7.57 19.86
N ILE A 77 -8.57 7.85 20.05
CA ILE A 77 -7.79 7.38 21.21
C ILE A 77 -8.50 7.70 22.52
N TRP A 78 -9.16 8.86 22.61
CA TRP A 78 -9.85 9.29 23.82
C TRP A 78 -10.96 8.33 24.30
N GLN A 79 -11.66 7.72 23.35
CA GLN A 79 -12.78 6.82 23.65
C GLN A 79 -12.41 5.34 23.54
N GLU A 80 -11.53 4.99 22.61
CA GLU A 80 -11.27 3.60 22.25
C GLU A 80 -10.06 2.99 22.95
N LEU A 81 -9.07 3.81 23.39
CA LEU A 81 -7.88 3.29 24.02
C LEU A 81 -8.05 3.19 25.53
N THR A 82 -8.16 1.98 26.03
CA THR A 82 -8.35 1.71 27.46
C THR A 82 -7.12 1.16 28.17
N TYR A 83 -6.12 0.69 27.42
CA TYR A 83 -4.85 0.17 27.96
C TYR A 83 -3.72 0.27 26.92
N VAL A 84 -2.50 0.22 27.41
CA VAL A 84 -1.29 -0.06 26.63
C VAL A 84 -0.77 -1.45 26.98
N GLU A 85 -0.15 -2.14 26.01
CA GLU A 85 0.35 -3.50 26.17
C GLU A 85 1.88 -3.51 26.17
N ARG A 86 2.47 -4.14 27.18
CA ARG A 86 3.92 -4.31 27.26
C ARG A 86 4.37 -5.45 26.34
N ILE A 87 5.28 -5.17 25.41
CA ILE A 87 5.70 -6.13 24.38
C ILE A 87 6.54 -7.30 24.93
N THR A 88 7.10 -7.17 26.13
CA THR A 88 7.96 -8.20 26.71
C THR A 88 7.21 -9.42 27.24
N ASP A 89 5.96 -9.25 27.63
CA ASP A 89 5.14 -10.28 28.29
C ASP A 89 3.63 -10.19 27.98
N GLY A 90 3.20 -9.17 27.22
CA GLY A 90 1.79 -8.97 26.88
C GLY A 90 0.94 -8.42 28.04
N GLU A 91 1.56 -7.96 29.15
CA GLU A 91 0.82 -7.38 30.26
C GLU A 91 0.17 -6.05 29.85
N LYS A 92 -1.11 -5.89 30.23
CA LYS A 92 -1.93 -4.73 29.90
C LYS A 92 -1.95 -3.74 31.05
N PHE A 93 -1.58 -2.50 30.76
CA PHE A 93 -1.57 -1.39 31.69
C PHE A 93 -2.74 -0.45 31.36
N PRO A 94 -3.75 -0.35 32.25
CA PRO A 94 -4.91 0.50 32.01
C PRO A 94 -4.54 1.96 31.85
N LEU A 95 -5.32 2.69 31.05
CA LEU A 95 -5.23 4.13 30.88
C LEU A 95 -6.33 4.81 31.67
N LYS A 96 -5.96 5.76 32.49
CA LYS A 96 -6.88 6.60 33.24
C LYS A 96 -7.04 7.95 32.56
N THR A 97 -8.28 8.27 32.24
CA THR A 97 -8.65 9.47 31.49
C THR A 97 -9.06 10.61 32.41
N TYR A 98 -8.53 11.81 32.19
CA TYR A 98 -8.83 13.02 32.92
C TYR A 98 -9.23 14.12 31.93
N SER A 99 -10.49 14.55 31.97
CA SER A 99 -10.98 15.64 31.13
C SER A 99 -10.29 16.96 31.46
N ASN A 100 -10.12 17.83 30.50
CA ASN A 100 -9.62 19.17 30.70
C ASN A 100 -10.53 19.93 31.69
N GLY A 101 -9.97 20.46 32.75
CA GLY A 101 -10.73 20.91 33.94
C GLY A 101 -10.84 19.83 35.04
N SER A 102 -9.86 18.97 35.18
CA SER A 102 -9.79 17.92 36.21
C SER A 102 -9.26 18.45 37.55
N LEU A 103 -9.67 17.78 38.64
CA LEU A 103 -9.03 17.93 39.96
C LEU A 103 -7.58 17.39 39.95
N HIS A 104 -7.29 16.45 39.07
CA HIS A 104 -5.99 15.82 38.94
C HIS A 104 -5.07 16.63 38.06
N LYS A 105 -3.86 16.98 38.56
CA LYS A 105 -2.81 17.61 37.79
C LYS A 105 -2.17 16.58 36.84
N PRO A 106 -1.93 16.91 35.56
CA PRO A 106 -1.25 15.98 34.66
C PRO A 106 0.14 15.62 35.15
N ASN A 107 0.58 14.40 34.90
CA ASN A 107 1.93 13.94 35.12
C ASN A 107 2.76 13.92 33.83
N CYS A 108 4.09 13.80 33.96
CA CYS A 108 4.94 13.48 32.82
C CYS A 108 4.63 12.09 32.27
N ASP A 109 5.00 11.84 31.01
CA ASP A 109 4.77 10.57 30.30
C ASP A 109 3.28 10.29 30.08
N THR A 110 2.51 11.30 29.82
CA THR A 110 1.05 11.30 29.68
C THR A 110 0.65 11.70 28.27
N PHE A 111 -0.39 11.11 27.74
CA PHE A 111 -0.97 11.45 26.43
C PHE A 111 -1.88 12.67 26.58
N LEU A 112 -1.63 13.71 25.82
CA LEU A 112 -2.51 14.87 25.66
C LEU A 112 -3.31 14.71 24.39
N ILE A 113 -4.65 14.70 24.48
CA ILE A 113 -5.53 14.36 23.35
C ILE A 113 -6.39 15.55 22.96
N TYR A 114 -6.44 15.82 21.64
CA TYR A 114 -7.24 16.88 21.04
C TYR A 114 -8.41 16.32 20.25
N PRO A 115 -9.60 16.96 20.29
CA PRO A 115 -10.74 16.59 19.46
C PRO A 115 -10.49 16.89 17.98
N ARG A 116 -11.35 16.36 17.13
CA ARG A 116 -11.44 16.81 15.75
C ARG A 116 -11.91 18.27 15.69
N SER A 117 -11.36 19.01 14.74
CA SER A 117 -11.78 20.36 14.38
C SER A 117 -11.70 20.55 12.87
N GLU A 118 -12.12 21.71 12.37
CA GLU A 118 -12.05 22.04 10.94
C GLU A 118 -10.61 21.98 10.42
N ASP A 119 -9.65 22.53 11.20
CA ASP A 119 -8.23 22.52 10.85
C ASP A 119 -7.49 21.24 11.28
N MET A 120 -8.13 20.33 12.01
CA MET A 120 -7.52 19.14 12.59
C MET A 120 -8.49 17.96 12.48
N SER A 121 -8.72 17.50 11.24
CA SER A 121 -9.75 16.53 10.88
C SER A 121 -9.63 15.17 11.58
N HIS A 122 -8.43 14.78 12.01
CA HIS A 122 -8.14 13.54 12.73
C HIS A 122 -7.90 13.75 14.24
N GLY A 123 -8.05 15.00 14.74
CA GLY A 123 -7.58 15.34 16.07
C GLY A 123 -6.06 15.23 16.19
N HIS A 124 -5.55 15.31 17.42
CA HIS A 124 -4.10 15.24 17.65
C HIS A 124 -3.76 14.51 18.96
N ILE A 125 -2.56 13.96 19.04
CA ILE A 125 -1.96 13.41 20.26
C ILE A 125 -0.54 13.94 20.44
N ALA A 126 -0.25 14.42 21.67
CA ALA A 126 1.08 14.80 22.10
C ALA A 126 1.48 14.09 23.38
N ILE A 127 2.76 14.02 23.67
CA ILE A 127 3.29 13.44 24.90
C ILE A 127 3.69 14.56 25.85
N ILE A 128 3.12 14.63 27.06
CA ILE A 128 3.55 15.56 28.10
C ILE A 128 4.89 15.06 28.64
N CYS A 129 5.97 15.78 28.35
CA CYS A 129 7.32 15.42 28.75
C CYS A 129 7.83 16.21 29.98
N GLU A 130 7.19 17.32 30.31
CA GLU A 130 7.49 18.12 31.51
C GLU A 130 6.22 18.79 32.04
N VAL A 131 6.08 18.87 33.37
CA VAL A 131 4.95 19.53 34.03
C VAL A 131 5.49 20.48 35.11
N GLN A 132 5.21 21.77 34.96
CA GLN A 132 5.54 22.82 35.89
C GLN A 132 4.28 23.33 36.63
N GLU A 133 4.39 24.40 37.37
CA GLU A 133 3.25 24.95 38.12
C GLU A 133 2.19 25.54 37.18
N ASN A 134 2.62 26.26 36.15
CA ASN A 134 1.78 27.07 35.27
C ASN A 134 1.93 26.73 33.78
N PHE A 135 2.66 25.68 33.42
CA PHE A 135 2.76 25.21 32.05
C PHE A 135 3.13 23.73 32.01
N ILE A 136 2.89 23.13 30.84
CA ILE A 136 3.40 21.82 30.43
C ILE A 136 4.29 21.99 29.20
N ARG A 137 5.21 21.06 28.96
CA ARG A 137 5.94 20.92 27.71
C ARG A 137 5.61 19.60 27.07
N VAL A 138 5.42 19.63 25.75
CA VAL A 138 5.04 18.46 24.98
C VAL A 138 6.04 18.14 23.89
N ALA A 139 6.13 16.84 23.57
CA ALA A 139 6.83 16.32 22.41
C ALA A 139 5.78 15.70 21.46
N GLU A 140 5.87 15.99 20.17
CA GLU A 140 4.86 15.61 19.19
C GLU A 140 5.41 15.64 17.76
N GLU A 141 4.69 15.06 16.83
CA GLU A 141 4.90 15.17 15.38
C GLU A 141 3.63 15.67 14.70
N ASN A 142 3.77 16.17 13.49
CA ASN A 142 2.65 16.61 12.65
C ASN A 142 1.75 17.69 13.29
N TYR A 143 2.35 18.67 13.91
CA TYR A 143 1.66 19.85 14.45
C TYR A 143 2.31 21.15 13.97
N HIS A 144 3.64 21.32 14.20
CA HIS A 144 4.47 22.37 13.61
C HIS A 144 5.59 21.72 12.80
N PHE A 145 6.02 22.39 11.72
CA PHE A 145 6.95 21.81 10.71
C PHE A 145 8.31 22.49 10.72
N HIS A 146 8.63 23.24 11.79
CA HIS A 146 9.91 23.91 12.00
C HIS A 146 10.79 23.15 12.99
N TYR A 147 12.10 23.40 12.99
CA TYR A 147 13.00 22.85 14.00
C TYR A 147 12.56 23.27 15.41
N TRP A 148 12.60 22.34 16.33
CA TRP A 148 12.39 22.65 17.73
C TRP A 148 13.54 23.50 18.25
N LEU A 149 13.23 24.57 18.98
CA LEU A 149 14.24 25.44 19.58
C LEU A 149 14.89 24.81 20.81
N ASN A 150 14.25 23.82 21.40
CA ASN A 150 14.67 23.15 22.62
C ASN A 150 14.42 21.63 22.54
N ASN A 151 14.52 20.94 23.66
CA ASN A 151 14.23 19.50 23.79
C ASN A 151 12.73 19.20 23.99
N TYR A 152 11.85 20.03 23.44
CA TYR A 152 10.40 19.89 23.41
C TYR A 152 9.84 20.61 22.18
N ALA A 153 8.66 20.20 21.74
CA ALA A 153 7.99 20.83 20.59
C ALA A 153 7.34 22.16 20.98
N ARG A 154 6.53 22.15 22.03
CA ARG A 154 5.77 23.32 22.48
C ARG A 154 5.72 23.39 23.99
N GLN A 155 5.58 24.62 24.48
CA GLN A 155 5.23 24.93 25.88
C GLN A 155 3.79 25.46 25.90
N ILE A 156 2.91 24.81 26.66
CA ILE A 156 1.47 25.07 26.70
C ILE A 156 1.11 25.54 28.11
N PRO A 157 0.39 26.67 28.28
CA PRO A 157 -0.09 27.15 29.56
C PRO A 157 -0.98 26.11 30.28
N MET A 158 -0.76 25.97 31.57
CA MET A 158 -1.62 25.21 32.46
C MET A 158 -2.11 26.12 33.58
N ILE A 159 -3.41 26.21 33.77
CA ILE A 159 -4.04 27.12 34.73
C ILE A 159 -4.76 26.31 35.79
N TYR A 160 -4.50 26.68 37.07
CA TYR A 160 -5.28 26.19 38.19
C TYR A 160 -6.34 27.20 38.57
N ARG A 161 -7.61 26.87 38.35
CA ARG A 161 -8.75 27.74 38.58
C ARG A 161 -9.91 26.99 39.21
N ASN A 162 -10.45 27.51 40.30
CA ASN A 162 -11.58 26.93 41.04
C ASN A 162 -11.33 25.47 41.49
N GLY A 163 -10.10 25.15 41.86
CA GLY A 163 -9.75 23.80 42.27
C GLY A 163 -9.46 22.81 41.12
N LEU A 164 -9.51 23.26 39.87
CA LEU A 164 -9.38 22.44 38.67
C LEU A 164 -8.18 22.88 37.84
N TYR A 165 -7.54 21.89 37.18
CA TYR A 165 -6.44 22.13 36.23
C TYR A 165 -6.95 22.16 34.81
N TYR A 166 -6.57 23.21 34.06
CA TYR A 166 -6.89 23.40 32.66
C TYR A 166 -5.60 23.55 31.85
N ILE A 167 -5.51 22.84 30.73
CA ILE A 167 -4.50 23.07 29.71
C ILE A 167 -5.14 23.97 28.67
N GLU A 168 -4.58 25.18 28.48
CA GLU A 168 -5.10 26.19 27.58
C GLU A 168 -4.20 26.26 26.34
N ASP A 169 -4.65 25.70 25.23
CA ASP A 169 -3.96 25.70 23.95
C ASP A 169 -4.80 26.40 22.89
N TYR A 170 -4.23 26.63 21.71
CA TYR A 170 -4.92 27.24 20.57
C TYR A 170 -6.15 26.42 20.17
N TYR A 171 -6.00 25.08 20.12
CA TYR A 171 -7.12 24.16 19.92
C TYR A 171 -7.66 23.63 21.24
N ASN A 172 -8.95 23.30 21.22
CA ASN A 172 -9.56 22.65 22.37
C ASN A 172 -8.84 21.34 22.71
N VAL A 173 -8.77 21.02 23.99
CA VAL A 173 -8.17 19.79 24.51
C VAL A 173 -9.28 18.94 25.15
N TYR A 174 -9.36 17.66 24.78
CA TYR A 174 -10.21 16.72 25.52
C TYR A 174 -9.73 16.57 26.96
N GLY A 175 -8.44 16.39 27.14
CA GLY A 175 -7.77 16.16 28.41
C GLY A 175 -6.53 15.32 28.23
N TRP A 176 -6.19 14.57 29.25
CA TRP A 176 -4.99 13.72 29.25
C TRP A 176 -5.28 12.31 29.76
N MET A 177 -4.45 11.36 29.29
CA MET A 177 -4.59 9.95 29.64
C MET A 177 -3.27 9.46 30.26
N GLU A 178 -3.33 8.96 31.48
CA GLU A 178 -2.18 8.46 32.25
C GLU A 178 -2.18 6.93 32.29
N ILE A 179 -1.00 6.35 32.13
CA ILE A 179 -0.83 4.89 32.26
C ILE A 179 -0.79 4.56 33.76
N GLU A 180 -1.72 3.71 34.20
CA GLU A 180 -1.70 3.21 35.57
C GLU A 180 -0.47 2.35 35.80
N ASN A 181 0.09 2.45 37.00
CA ASN A 181 1.33 1.72 37.40
C ASN A 181 2.53 2.02 36.46
N ASN A 182 2.60 3.19 35.87
CA ASN A 182 3.67 3.62 34.97
C ASN A 182 5.09 3.39 35.50
N HIS A 183 5.27 3.41 36.83
CA HIS A 183 6.55 3.13 37.49
C HIS A 183 7.11 1.71 37.25
N GLN A 184 6.29 0.77 36.82
CA GLN A 184 6.68 -0.60 36.46
C GLN A 184 7.21 -0.69 35.02
N LEU A 185 6.98 0.34 34.19
CA LEU A 185 7.39 0.37 32.81
C LEU A 185 8.81 0.92 32.67
N LYS A 186 9.60 0.29 31.84
CA LYS A 186 11.00 0.64 31.58
C LYS A 186 11.26 0.77 30.09
N PRO A 187 12.29 1.52 29.70
CA PRO A 187 12.79 1.55 28.34
C PRO A 187 13.09 0.14 27.81
N LEU A 188 12.96 -0.01 26.50
CA LEU A 188 13.29 -1.25 25.81
C LEU A 188 14.78 -1.59 25.99
N ASP A 189 15.06 -2.84 26.38
CA ASP A 189 16.42 -3.34 26.48
C ASP A 189 16.87 -3.89 25.12
N GLU A 190 17.75 -3.14 24.47
CA GLU A 190 18.28 -3.48 23.15
C GLU A 190 19.04 -4.81 23.12
N SER A 191 19.62 -5.24 24.25
CA SER A 191 20.39 -6.50 24.33
C SER A 191 19.53 -7.76 24.13
N ASN A 192 18.25 -7.68 24.44
CA ASN A 192 17.31 -8.80 24.37
C ASN A 192 16.21 -8.62 23.30
N ILE A 193 16.32 -7.60 22.47
CA ILE A 193 15.25 -7.16 21.59
C ILE A 193 14.75 -8.25 20.66
N ASN A 194 15.63 -9.01 20.03
CA ASN A 194 15.25 -10.07 19.10
C ASN A 194 14.43 -11.18 19.77
N LEU A 195 14.79 -11.54 21.00
CA LEU A 195 14.05 -12.54 21.76
C LEU A 195 12.67 -12.03 22.19
N VAL A 196 12.60 -10.76 22.60
CA VAL A 196 11.34 -10.09 22.96
C VAL A 196 10.41 -10.03 21.76
N LEU A 197 10.91 -9.61 20.60
CA LEU A 197 10.14 -9.53 19.37
C LEU A 197 9.62 -10.89 18.90
N GLN A 198 10.47 -11.91 18.94
CA GLN A 198 10.07 -13.26 18.57
C GLN A 198 8.93 -13.78 19.46
N LYS A 199 9.01 -13.55 20.77
CA LYS A 199 7.95 -13.92 21.72
C LYS A 199 6.67 -13.10 21.49
N TYR A 200 6.79 -11.79 21.27
CA TYR A 200 5.67 -10.90 21.01
C TYR A 200 4.91 -11.29 19.74
N GLN A 201 5.63 -11.57 18.66
CA GLN A 201 5.03 -12.05 17.41
C GLN A 201 4.34 -13.41 17.57
N GLN A 202 4.93 -14.33 18.36
CA GLN A 202 4.31 -15.64 18.66
C GLN A 202 3.08 -15.54 19.57
N SER A 203 2.96 -14.50 20.37
CA SER A 203 1.82 -14.31 21.30
C SER A 203 0.65 -13.56 20.67
N LYS A 204 0.81 -12.96 19.48
CA LYS A 204 -0.28 -12.24 18.83
C LYS A 204 -1.42 -13.19 18.45
N PRO A 205 -2.67 -12.78 18.72
CA PRO A 205 -3.82 -13.56 18.27
C PRO A 205 -3.74 -13.74 16.75
N ILE A 206 -3.97 -14.95 16.33
CA ILE A 206 -4.17 -15.27 14.91
C ILE A 206 -5.54 -14.73 14.55
N GLY A 207 -5.62 -13.89 13.53
CA GLY A 207 -6.89 -13.34 13.08
C GLY A 207 -7.87 -14.44 12.67
N GLU A 208 -9.15 -14.14 12.74
CA GLU A 208 -10.23 -15.07 12.39
C GLU A 208 -10.98 -14.58 11.16
N LEU A 209 -11.12 -15.47 10.16
CA LEU A 209 -11.94 -15.26 8.97
C LEU A 209 -13.04 -16.31 8.95
N LYS A 210 -14.28 -15.87 8.98
CA LYS A 210 -15.47 -16.73 9.00
C LYS A 210 -16.29 -16.58 7.74
N ARG A 211 -16.72 -17.70 7.16
CA ARG A 211 -17.73 -17.73 6.10
C ARG A 211 -19.13 -17.76 6.73
N CYS A 212 -19.93 -16.73 6.47
CA CYS A 212 -21.25 -16.52 7.01
C CYS A 212 -22.33 -16.69 5.92
N PHE A 213 -23.44 -17.36 6.21
CA PHE A 213 -24.50 -17.63 5.26
C PHE A 213 -25.73 -16.78 5.54
N ILE A 214 -26.34 -16.25 4.47
CA ILE A 214 -27.63 -15.57 4.53
C ILE A 214 -28.67 -16.58 4.04
N LEU A 215 -29.57 -16.97 4.95
CA LEU A 215 -30.65 -17.91 4.64
C LEU A 215 -31.87 -17.16 4.08
N ASN A 216 -32.49 -17.73 3.01
CA ASN A 216 -33.80 -17.32 2.51
C ASN A 216 -33.91 -15.93 1.85
N LYS A 217 -32.89 -15.39 1.18
CA LYS A 217 -33.05 -14.25 0.28
C LYS A 217 -32.91 -14.69 -1.18
N THR A 218 -33.92 -14.39 -1.99
CA THR A 218 -33.85 -14.47 -3.47
C THR A 218 -33.54 -13.07 -3.99
N PHE A 219 -32.63 -12.97 -4.94
CA PHE A 219 -32.21 -11.68 -5.53
C PHE A 219 -32.68 -11.58 -6.96
N ASP A 220 -33.26 -10.40 -7.28
CA ASP A 220 -33.63 -10.02 -8.63
C ASP A 220 -32.53 -9.15 -9.32
N HIS A 221 -31.40 -8.90 -8.66
CA HIS A 221 -30.37 -8.00 -9.16
C HIS A 221 -29.01 -8.68 -9.27
N ASP A 222 -28.36 -8.42 -10.39
CA ASP A 222 -26.99 -8.87 -10.72
C ASP A 222 -26.05 -7.65 -10.59
N TYR A 223 -24.98 -7.73 -9.77
CA TYR A 223 -24.03 -6.66 -9.50
C TYR A 223 -22.68 -6.85 -10.19
N SER A 224 -22.63 -7.60 -11.30
CA SER A 224 -21.37 -7.98 -11.97
C SER A 224 -21.00 -7.16 -13.19
N SER A 225 -21.87 -6.26 -13.67
CA SER A 225 -21.56 -5.42 -14.84
C SER A 225 -22.07 -3.97 -14.72
N VAL A 226 -21.36 -3.05 -15.39
CA VAL A 226 -21.77 -1.66 -15.56
C VAL A 226 -22.56 -1.55 -16.86
N ASP A 227 -23.83 -1.15 -16.81
CA ASP A 227 -24.59 -0.85 -18.02
C ASP A 227 -24.21 0.55 -18.55
N ILE A 228 -23.39 0.56 -19.59
CA ILE A 228 -22.80 1.76 -20.20
C ILE A 228 -23.83 2.55 -21.02
N ASN A 229 -24.94 1.94 -21.43
CA ASN A 229 -25.83 2.51 -22.46
C ASN A 229 -26.80 3.60 -21.96
N ASN A 230 -26.99 3.76 -20.65
CA ASN A 230 -28.02 4.68 -20.11
C ASN A 230 -27.54 5.67 -19.05
N GLY A 231 -26.24 5.83 -18.82
CA GLY A 231 -25.72 6.79 -17.83
C GLY A 231 -26.18 6.54 -16.38
N LYS A 232 -26.74 5.36 -16.11
CA LYS A 232 -27.07 4.87 -14.77
C LYS A 232 -26.22 3.64 -14.48
N GLU A 233 -25.33 3.77 -13.54
CA GLU A 233 -24.52 2.67 -13.04
C GLU A 233 -25.45 1.59 -12.45
N LYS A 234 -25.52 0.46 -13.13
CA LYS A 234 -26.14 -0.76 -12.56
C LYS A 234 -25.03 -1.75 -12.25
N PHE A 235 -24.94 -2.08 -11.01
CA PHE A 235 -24.00 -3.07 -10.48
C PHE A 235 -24.70 -4.43 -10.41
N LEU A 236 -24.11 -5.45 -10.99
CA LEU A 236 -24.74 -6.76 -11.12
C LEU A 236 -23.85 -7.84 -10.51
N ILE A 237 -24.33 -8.54 -9.47
CA ILE A 237 -23.72 -9.79 -8.97
C ILE A 237 -24.65 -10.94 -9.35
N GLN A 238 -24.20 -11.83 -10.24
CA GLN A 238 -24.97 -13.03 -10.54
C GLN A 238 -24.86 -14.06 -9.41
N SER A 239 -25.99 -14.36 -8.79
CA SER A 239 -26.10 -15.55 -7.95
C SER A 239 -27.35 -16.33 -8.36
N ASN A 240 -27.13 -17.38 -9.12
CA ASN A 240 -28.14 -18.42 -9.38
C ASN A 240 -28.29 -19.39 -8.20
N ASN A 241 -27.64 -19.14 -7.07
CA ASN A 241 -27.61 -20.04 -5.92
C ASN A 241 -28.56 -19.57 -4.81
N LYS A 242 -29.31 -20.50 -4.28
CA LYS A 242 -30.24 -20.30 -3.14
C LYS A 242 -29.53 -19.92 -1.82
N ASN A 243 -28.21 -20.04 -1.73
CA ASN A 243 -27.43 -19.69 -0.55
C ASN A 243 -26.46 -18.58 -0.90
N VAL A 244 -26.71 -17.39 -0.33
CA VAL A 244 -25.80 -16.25 -0.40
C VAL A 244 -24.94 -16.28 0.84
N PHE A 245 -23.65 -16.02 0.69
CA PHE A 245 -22.72 -15.96 1.80
C PHE A 245 -21.78 -14.77 1.66
N TYR A 246 -21.19 -14.39 2.78
CA TYR A 246 -20.18 -13.35 2.90
C TYR A 246 -19.10 -13.80 3.88
N TYR A 247 -18.02 -13.05 3.96
CA TYR A 247 -16.98 -13.28 4.94
C TYR A 247 -17.05 -12.25 6.05
N GLN A 248 -16.68 -12.67 7.25
CA GLN A 248 -16.48 -11.80 8.39
C GLN A 248 -15.05 -11.98 8.92
N ALA A 249 -14.31 -10.89 8.99
CA ALA A 249 -12.97 -10.84 9.55
C ALA A 249 -13.01 -10.11 10.90
N ASN A 250 -12.20 -10.55 11.86
CA ASN A 250 -11.99 -9.78 13.07
C ASN A 250 -10.83 -8.78 12.89
N GLU A 251 -10.72 -7.84 13.82
CA GLU A 251 -9.71 -6.78 13.80
C GLU A 251 -8.27 -7.34 13.71
N ASP A 252 -7.97 -8.42 14.43
CA ASP A 252 -6.65 -9.07 14.41
C ASP A 252 -6.30 -9.60 13.01
N PHE A 253 -7.27 -10.15 12.29
CA PHE A 253 -7.07 -10.59 10.91
C PHE A 253 -6.72 -9.42 9.99
N VAL A 254 -7.46 -8.31 10.10
CA VAL A 254 -7.21 -7.08 9.32
C VAL A 254 -5.82 -6.52 9.59
N VAL A 255 -5.44 -6.44 10.86
CA VAL A 255 -4.11 -5.96 11.25
C VAL A 255 -3.01 -6.88 10.72
N ASN A 256 -3.18 -8.19 10.84
CA ASN A 256 -2.17 -9.15 10.42
C ASN A 256 -1.99 -9.17 8.90
N ILE A 257 -3.07 -9.18 8.10
CA ILE A 257 -2.94 -9.12 6.63
C ILE A 257 -2.29 -7.81 6.19
N SER A 258 -2.62 -6.69 6.83
CA SER A 258 -2.03 -5.39 6.52
C SER A 258 -0.54 -5.36 6.83
N ASN A 259 -0.14 -5.85 8.00
CA ASN A 259 1.27 -5.91 8.40
C ASN A 259 2.07 -6.83 7.49
N THR A 260 1.54 -8.02 7.18
CA THR A 260 2.20 -8.98 6.27
C THR A 260 2.37 -8.38 4.89
N SER A 261 1.33 -7.74 4.34
CA SER A 261 1.40 -7.13 3.02
C SER A 261 2.44 -6.01 2.96
N ASN A 262 2.47 -5.13 3.96
CA ASN A 262 3.42 -4.02 4.04
C ASN A 262 4.86 -4.53 4.19
N GLU A 263 5.09 -5.55 5.01
CA GLU A 263 6.40 -6.17 5.16
C GLU A 263 6.88 -6.82 3.86
N LEU A 264 6.04 -7.62 3.21
CA LEU A 264 6.40 -8.25 1.94
C LEU A 264 6.66 -7.22 0.84
N TYR A 265 5.89 -6.13 0.78
CA TYR A 265 6.18 -5.05 -0.17
C TYR A 265 7.56 -4.44 0.04
N ARG A 266 7.97 -4.22 1.29
CA ARG A 266 9.32 -3.76 1.63
C ARG A 266 10.40 -4.74 1.14
N LEU A 267 10.19 -6.04 1.32
CA LEU A 267 11.10 -7.08 0.82
C LEU A 267 11.13 -7.10 -0.72
N PHE A 268 10.00 -6.85 -1.37
CA PHE A 268 9.94 -6.71 -2.82
C PHE A 268 10.79 -5.56 -3.32
N MET A 269 10.69 -4.40 -2.69
CA MET A 269 11.50 -3.24 -3.09
C MET A 269 12.99 -3.50 -2.91
N GLN A 270 13.41 -4.19 -1.85
CA GLN A 270 14.80 -4.61 -1.67
C GLN A 270 15.25 -5.60 -2.77
N THR A 271 14.37 -6.52 -3.16
CA THR A 271 14.66 -7.46 -4.25
C THR A 271 14.75 -6.76 -5.60
N VAL A 272 13.85 -5.80 -5.86
CA VAL A 272 13.89 -4.98 -7.08
C VAL A 272 15.18 -4.19 -7.16
N ASP A 273 15.58 -3.53 -6.07
CA ASP A 273 16.84 -2.78 -5.99
C ASP A 273 18.04 -3.67 -6.33
N TYR A 274 18.10 -4.87 -5.76
CA TYR A 274 19.15 -5.84 -6.04
C TYR A 274 19.17 -6.27 -7.53
N ILE A 275 18.01 -6.50 -8.14
CA ILE A 275 17.90 -6.93 -9.55
C ILE A 275 18.28 -5.81 -10.50
N ILE A 276 17.75 -4.59 -10.28
CA ILE A 276 17.94 -3.44 -11.18
C ILE A 276 19.40 -3.05 -11.34
N HIS A 277 20.17 -3.16 -10.28
CA HIS A 277 21.59 -2.80 -10.29
C HIS A 277 22.51 -3.88 -10.84
N ASN A 278 21.96 -5.02 -11.29
CA ASN A 278 22.75 -6.13 -11.83
C ASN A 278 22.29 -6.52 -13.24
N ASP A 279 23.12 -6.21 -14.25
CA ASP A 279 22.86 -6.48 -15.67
C ASP A 279 22.59 -7.96 -15.96
N LYS A 280 23.23 -8.88 -15.21
CA LYS A 280 22.99 -10.32 -15.38
C LYS A 280 21.55 -10.71 -15.01
N PHE A 281 21.00 -10.08 -13.98
CA PHE A 281 19.58 -10.31 -13.64
C PHE A 281 18.65 -9.69 -14.66
N LEU A 282 18.92 -8.48 -15.16
CA LEU A 282 18.08 -7.89 -16.21
C LEU A 282 18.06 -8.75 -17.47
N THR A 283 19.22 -9.35 -17.82
CA THR A 283 19.31 -10.33 -18.91
C THR A 283 18.53 -11.60 -18.59
N PHE A 284 18.69 -12.15 -17.38
CA PHE A 284 17.95 -13.35 -16.93
C PHE A 284 16.43 -13.15 -16.90
N PHE A 285 15.97 -11.93 -16.58
CA PHE A 285 14.56 -11.54 -16.64
C PHE A 285 14.10 -11.21 -18.06
N GLU A 286 14.92 -11.50 -19.08
CA GLU A 286 14.64 -11.24 -20.50
C GLU A 286 14.16 -9.82 -20.80
N ILE A 287 14.59 -8.87 -19.99
CA ILE A 287 14.25 -7.46 -20.18
C ILE A 287 15.06 -6.91 -21.35
N PRO A 288 14.40 -6.36 -22.38
CA PRO A 288 15.11 -5.78 -23.52
C PRO A 288 16.09 -4.70 -23.07
N HIS A 289 17.35 -4.79 -23.54
CA HIS A 289 18.43 -3.88 -23.14
C HIS A 289 18.07 -2.40 -23.38
N GLN A 290 17.26 -2.13 -24.39
CA GLN A 290 16.84 -0.77 -24.78
C GLN A 290 16.09 -0.03 -23.69
N ILE A 291 15.39 -0.75 -22.78
CA ILE A 291 14.63 -0.11 -21.70
C ILE A 291 15.30 -0.16 -20.33
N TRP A 292 16.53 -0.71 -20.21
CA TRP A 292 17.20 -0.82 -18.91
C TRP A 292 17.38 0.53 -18.23
N PHE A 293 17.77 1.56 -19.00
CA PHE A 293 17.92 2.90 -18.47
C PHE A 293 16.60 3.49 -17.97
N ARG A 294 15.48 3.21 -18.68
CA ARG A 294 14.14 3.66 -18.26
C ARG A 294 13.66 2.93 -17.00
N ILE A 295 13.97 1.64 -16.86
CA ILE A 295 13.66 0.87 -15.66
C ILE A 295 14.45 1.41 -14.47
N ARG A 296 15.74 1.68 -14.63
CA ARG A 296 16.56 2.28 -13.57
C ARG A 296 16.07 3.68 -13.19
N ARG A 297 15.73 4.49 -14.18
CA ARG A 297 15.14 5.81 -13.94
C ARG A 297 13.79 5.71 -13.23
N SER A 298 12.96 4.72 -13.55
CA SER A 298 11.69 4.52 -12.85
C SER A 298 11.87 4.14 -11.38
N TRP A 299 13.05 3.61 -11.03
CA TRP A 299 13.41 3.35 -9.62
C TRP A 299 13.79 4.64 -8.89
N THR A 300 14.54 5.54 -9.51
CA THR A 300 15.03 6.76 -8.85
C THR A 300 14.05 7.92 -8.88
N ASP A 301 13.35 8.13 -10.00
CA ASP A 301 12.65 9.38 -10.28
C ASP A 301 11.12 9.21 -10.37
N GLU A 302 10.62 7.98 -10.53
CA GLU A 302 9.21 7.73 -10.86
C GLU A 302 8.50 6.86 -9.82
N HIS A 303 9.06 6.67 -8.65
CA HIS A 303 8.46 5.88 -7.56
C HIS A 303 7.07 6.37 -7.15
N ASP A 304 6.85 7.67 -7.20
CA ASP A 304 5.59 8.31 -6.82
C ASP A 304 4.43 7.98 -7.77
N PHE A 305 4.73 7.45 -8.97
CA PHE A 305 3.73 7.07 -9.98
C PHE A 305 3.17 5.65 -9.81
N ASP A 306 3.44 5.03 -8.69
CA ASP A 306 2.82 3.77 -8.28
C ASP A 306 1.39 4.01 -7.81
N ILE A 307 0.42 3.43 -8.51
CA ILE A 307 -1.00 3.62 -8.20
C ILE A 307 -1.58 2.39 -7.53
N ILE A 308 -1.41 1.21 -8.15
CA ILE A 308 -2.11 0.02 -7.71
C ILE A 308 -1.32 -1.25 -7.89
N ASP A 309 -1.30 -2.03 -6.83
CA ASP A 309 -0.83 -3.41 -6.82
C ASP A 309 -1.76 -4.28 -5.99
N HIS A 310 -1.67 -5.59 -6.14
CA HIS A 310 -2.28 -6.50 -5.21
C HIS A 310 -1.47 -7.77 -4.99
N MET A 311 -1.54 -8.27 -3.76
CA MET A 311 -0.94 -9.50 -3.31
C MET A 311 -2.02 -10.53 -3.07
N ASN A 312 -1.84 -11.72 -3.60
CA ASN A 312 -2.76 -12.84 -3.43
C ASN A 312 -2.19 -13.82 -2.39
N PHE A 313 -2.95 -14.03 -1.34
CA PHE A 313 -2.57 -14.89 -0.22
C PHE A 313 -3.49 -16.08 -0.09
N LYS A 314 -2.93 -17.18 0.42
CA LYS A 314 -3.66 -18.24 1.08
C LYS A 314 -3.42 -18.16 2.59
N PHE A 315 -4.47 -18.30 3.36
CA PHE A 315 -4.39 -18.31 4.82
C PHE A 315 -4.49 -19.75 5.34
N ASP A 316 -3.45 -20.23 6.01
CA ASP A 316 -3.37 -21.59 6.56
C ASP A 316 -3.90 -21.69 8.01
N GLY A 317 -4.55 -20.64 8.51
CA GLY A 317 -5.00 -20.51 9.90
C GLY A 317 -3.96 -19.91 10.82
N LYS A 318 -2.73 -19.67 10.33
CA LYS A 318 -1.62 -19.10 11.08
C LYS A 318 -0.83 -18.06 10.30
N HIS A 319 -0.55 -18.32 9.03
CA HIS A 319 0.27 -17.51 8.16
C HIS A 319 -0.46 -17.14 6.88
N PHE A 320 -0.18 -15.93 6.38
CA PHE A 320 -0.63 -15.49 5.06
C PHE A 320 0.44 -15.87 4.03
N LYS A 321 0.25 -17.01 3.36
CA LYS A 321 1.19 -17.49 2.35
C LYS A 321 0.99 -16.75 1.05
N LEU A 322 1.95 -15.93 0.67
CA LEU A 322 1.93 -15.22 -0.60
C LEU A 322 2.18 -16.20 -1.75
N TYR A 323 1.26 -16.30 -2.70
CA TYR A 323 1.43 -17.14 -3.87
C TYR A 323 1.48 -16.36 -5.18
N GLN A 324 0.99 -15.13 -5.22
CA GLN A 324 1.01 -14.29 -6.42
C GLN A 324 1.02 -12.81 -6.06
N TYR A 325 1.78 -12.04 -6.84
CA TYR A 325 1.72 -10.60 -6.87
C TYR A 325 1.33 -10.14 -8.27
N LYS A 326 0.47 -9.17 -8.36
CA LYS A 326 0.07 -8.56 -9.63
C LYS A 326 0.15 -7.06 -9.51
N SER A 327 0.92 -6.44 -10.37
CA SER A 327 0.92 -5.01 -10.57
C SER A 327 0.24 -4.67 -11.89
N ASN A 328 -0.37 -3.51 -11.98
CA ASN A 328 -1.13 -3.02 -13.14
C ASN A 328 -2.41 -3.80 -13.50
N GLN A 329 -2.88 -4.70 -12.65
CA GLN A 329 -4.11 -5.44 -12.91
C GLN A 329 -5.17 -5.07 -11.89
N ALA A 330 -6.08 -4.19 -12.30
CA ALA A 330 -7.20 -3.76 -11.48
C ALA A 330 -8.50 -4.55 -11.75
N LEU A 331 -8.39 -5.78 -12.29
CA LEU A 331 -9.53 -6.55 -12.82
C LEU A 331 -10.70 -6.72 -11.86
N THR A 332 -10.46 -6.74 -10.55
CA THR A 332 -11.50 -6.90 -9.53
C THR A 332 -11.62 -5.69 -8.60
N ILE A 333 -11.00 -4.57 -8.98
CA ILE A 333 -10.96 -3.38 -8.11
C ILE A 333 -12.35 -2.82 -7.85
N PHE A 334 -13.17 -2.78 -8.88
CA PHE A 334 -14.53 -2.28 -8.79
C PHE A 334 -15.37 -3.16 -7.84
N GLN A 335 -15.29 -4.50 -7.99
CA GLN A 335 -15.98 -5.44 -7.10
C GLN A 335 -15.43 -5.34 -5.67
N SER A 336 -14.14 -5.03 -5.52
CA SER A 336 -13.49 -4.92 -4.21
C SER A 336 -13.75 -3.58 -3.51
N THR A 337 -14.34 -2.60 -4.16
CA THR A 337 -14.58 -1.25 -3.63
C THR A 337 -16.08 -0.99 -3.43
N ILE A 338 -16.66 -0.18 -4.29
CA ILE A 338 -18.05 0.30 -4.19
C ILE A 338 -19.05 -0.86 -4.17
N ALA A 339 -18.79 -1.93 -4.92
CA ALA A 339 -19.72 -3.06 -5.00
C ALA A 339 -19.88 -3.80 -3.67
N GLN A 340 -18.81 -3.98 -2.88
CA GLN A 340 -18.90 -4.62 -1.55
C GLN A 340 -19.75 -3.80 -0.59
N GLU A 341 -19.51 -2.50 -0.52
CA GLU A 341 -20.23 -1.60 0.35
C GLU A 341 -21.73 -1.58 0.02
N LYS A 342 -22.03 -1.40 -1.28
CA LYS A 342 -23.41 -1.41 -1.76
C LYS A 342 -24.12 -2.72 -1.47
N TRP A 343 -23.43 -3.84 -1.68
CA TRP A 343 -23.97 -5.18 -1.41
C TRP A 343 -24.24 -5.38 0.08
N ALA A 344 -23.33 -4.98 0.97
CA ALA A 344 -23.52 -5.11 2.41
C ALA A 344 -24.73 -4.29 2.91
N GLN A 345 -24.93 -3.08 2.36
CA GLN A 345 -26.10 -2.23 2.64
C GLN A 345 -27.41 -2.88 2.15
N ASP A 346 -27.45 -3.37 0.90
CA ASP A 346 -28.64 -4.00 0.33
C ASP A 346 -29.02 -5.31 1.06
N MET A 347 -28.01 -5.98 1.66
CA MET A 347 -28.22 -7.15 2.52
C MET A 347 -28.67 -6.82 3.94
N ASN A 348 -28.63 -5.56 4.33
CA ASN A 348 -28.85 -5.11 5.71
C ASN A 348 -27.96 -5.87 6.71
N LEU A 349 -26.68 -6.02 6.38
CA LEU A 349 -25.73 -6.63 7.31
C LEU A 349 -25.47 -5.66 8.47
N ASN A 350 -25.27 -6.22 9.66
CA ASN A 350 -24.77 -5.46 10.79
C ASN A 350 -23.23 -5.50 10.76
N TYR A 351 -22.61 -4.40 10.43
CA TYR A 351 -21.16 -4.26 10.29
C TYR A 351 -20.75 -2.80 10.56
N ASP A 352 -19.52 -2.62 10.98
CA ASP A 352 -18.93 -1.29 11.14
C ASP A 352 -18.43 -0.75 9.79
N PHE A 353 -17.73 -1.58 9.02
CA PHE A 353 -17.24 -1.27 7.67
C PHE A 353 -16.91 -2.54 6.87
N THR A 354 -16.80 -2.41 5.56
CA THR A 354 -16.29 -3.47 4.69
C THR A 354 -14.76 -3.48 4.72
N SER A 355 -14.15 -4.62 4.41
CA SER A 355 -12.69 -4.78 4.41
C SER A 355 -11.93 -3.87 3.42
N SER A 356 -12.66 -3.18 2.56
CA SER A 356 -12.11 -2.27 1.54
C SER A 356 -12.79 -0.90 1.48
N PHE A 357 -13.51 -0.50 2.55
CA PHE A 357 -14.30 0.73 2.57
C PHE A 357 -13.50 2.01 2.28
N GLN A 358 -12.22 2.04 2.66
CA GLN A 358 -11.34 3.19 2.42
C GLN A 358 -10.69 3.18 1.02
N LEU A 359 -10.72 2.06 0.33
CA LEU A 359 -9.94 1.85 -0.88
C LEU A 359 -10.23 2.89 -1.97
N HIS A 360 -11.49 3.24 -2.18
CA HIS A 360 -11.90 4.27 -3.14
C HIS A 360 -11.28 5.65 -2.80
N HIS A 361 -11.41 6.09 -1.54
CA HIS A 361 -10.88 7.39 -1.09
C HIS A 361 -9.35 7.46 -1.19
N LEU A 362 -8.68 6.35 -0.87
CA LEU A 362 -7.22 6.27 -0.99
C LEU A 362 -6.76 6.35 -2.44
N PHE A 363 -7.51 5.78 -3.39
CA PHE A 363 -7.23 5.98 -4.81
C PHE A 363 -7.39 7.43 -5.25
N VAL A 364 -8.50 8.07 -4.90
CA VAL A 364 -8.71 9.49 -5.21
C VAL A 364 -7.56 10.33 -4.67
N ARG A 365 -7.14 10.06 -3.47
CA ARG A 365 -6.05 10.75 -2.81
C ARG A 365 -4.70 10.51 -3.50
N GLN A 366 -4.38 9.27 -3.88
CA GLN A 366 -3.14 8.97 -4.61
C GLN A 366 -3.09 9.69 -5.95
N TRP A 367 -4.19 9.71 -6.70
CA TRP A 367 -4.26 10.47 -7.94
C TRP A 367 -4.09 11.99 -7.71
N LYS A 368 -4.69 12.57 -6.67
CA LYS A 368 -4.47 13.97 -6.30
C LYS A 368 -3.01 14.29 -6.03
N ARG A 369 -2.31 13.38 -5.33
CA ARG A 369 -0.89 13.52 -4.98
C ARG A 369 0.01 13.66 -6.22
N LEU A 370 -0.33 13.02 -7.32
CA LEU A 370 0.45 13.13 -8.55
C LEU A 370 0.46 14.54 -9.15
N ASN A 371 -0.43 15.41 -8.70
CA ASN A 371 -0.53 16.81 -9.11
C ASN A 371 -0.45 17.02 -10.63
N ILE A 372 -1.23 16.22 -11.37
CA ILE A 372 -1.24 16.24 -12.84
C ILE A 372 -2.00 17.48 -13.33
N GLN A 373 -1.28 18.41 -13.97
CA GLN A 373 -1.83 19.67 -14.46
C GLN A 373 -2.17 19.62 -15.97
N THR A 374 -1.82 18.54 -16.67
CA THR A 374 -2.08 18.35 -18.11
C THR A 374 -3.06 17.21 -18.30
N THR A 375 -3.57 17.04 -19.51
CA THR A 375 -4.40 15.88 -19.84
C THR A 375 -3.62 14.57 -19.64
N LEU A 376 -4.19 13.66 -18.87
CA LEU A 376 -3.72 12.30 -18.71
C LEU A 376 -4.29 11.42 -19.82
N HIS A 377 -3.43 10.79 -20.60
CA HIS A 377 -3.87 9.87 -21.64
C HIS A 377 -3.89 8.43 -21.11
N ILE A 378 -5.05 7.78 -21.19
CA ILE A 378 -5.23 6.37 -20.84
C ILE A 378 -5.04 5.56 -22.11
N LEU A 379 -4.00 4.74 -22.15
CA LEU A 379 -3.63 4.00 -23.34
C LEU A 379 -4.06 2.53 -23.25
N MET A 380 -4.85 2.07 -24.22
CA MET A 380 -5.29 0.69 -24.39
C MET A 380 -4.76 0.10 -25.71
N ASP A 381 -4.57 -1.23 -25.72
CA ASP A 381 -4.25 -1.98 -26.95
C ASP A 381 -5.48 -2.17 -27.83
N ASN A 382 -6.60 -2.51 -27.21
CA ASN A 382 -7.85 -2.89 -27.86
C ASN A 382 -9.05 -2.46 -27.01
N ASP A 383 -10.25 -2.68 -27.51
CA ASP A 383 -11.53 -2.36 -26.90
C ASP A 383 -12.11 -3.51 -26.03
N ASN A 384 -11.28 -4.24 -25.32
CA ASN A 384 -11.71 -5.32 -24.42
C ASN A 384 -12.73 -4.79 -23.40
N PRO A 385 -13.95 -5.35 -23.32
CA PRO A 385 -14.98 -4.86 -22.40
C PRO A 385 -14.58 -4.86 -20.92
N LYS A 386 -13.75 -5.81 -20.49
CA LYS A 386 -13.27 -5.88 -19.09
C LYS A 386 -12.31 -4.73 -18.74
N ASP A 387 -11.46 -4.36 -19.69
CA ASP A 387 -10.55 -3.23 -19.51
C ASP A 387 -11.33 -1.92 -19.51
N LEU A 388 -12.43 -1.82 -20.27
CA LEU A 388 -13.31 -0.65 -20.26
C LEU A 388 -13.99 -0.44 -18.91
N GLU A 389 -14.44 -1.49 -18.22
CA GLU A 389 -15.01 -1.36 -16.86
C GLU A 389 -14.00 -0.75 -15.88
N ILE A 390 -12.76 -1.23 -15.92
CA ILE A 390 -11.66 -0.70 -15.09
C ILE A 390 -11.42 0.78 -15.42
N ILE A 391 -11.36 1.12 -16.70
CA ILE A 391 -11.11 2.49 -17.17
C ILE A 391 -12.22 3.42 -16.69
N LEU A 392 -13.47 3.02 -16.82
CA LEU A 392 -14.61 3.84 -16.38
C LEU A 392 -14.54 4.13 -14.89
N TYR A 393 -14.26 3.10 -14.08
CA TYR A 393 -14.09 3.28 -12.65
C TYR A 393 -12.91 4.20 -12.32
N MET A 394 -11.74 3.98 -12.95
CA MET A 394 -10.57 4.83 -12.71
C MET A 394 -10.75 6.25 -13.25
N LYS A 395 -11.51 6.45 -14.33
CA LYS A 395 -11.88 7.81 -14.79
C LYS A 395 -12.75 8.54 -13.77
N THR A 396 -13.66 7.84 -13.10
CA THR A 396 -14.44 8.44 -12.00
C THR A 396 -13.51 8.91 -10.90
N ILE A 397 -12.58 8.06 -10.46
CA ILE A 397 -11.57 8.40 -9.45
C ILE A 397 -10.70 9.59 -9.90
N MET A 398 -10.20 9.57 -11.14
CA MET A 398 -9.40 10.66 -11.70
C MET A 398 -10.19 11.98 -11.74
N THR A 399 -11.47 11.92 -12.09
CA THR A 399 -12.35 13.10 -12.10
C THR A 399 -12.55 13.67 -10.70
N GLU A 400 -12.78 12.81 -9.70
CA GLU A 400 -12.87 13.21 -8.29
C GLU A 400 -11.53 13.77 -7.78
N ALA A 401 -10.42 13.28 -8.33
CA ALA A 401 -9.08 13.81 -8.05
C ALA A 401 -8.78 15.14 -8.78
N GLY A 402 -9.70 15.63 -9.63
CA GLY A 402 -9.51 16.85 -10.41
C GLY A 402 -8.64 16.69 -11.66
N ILE A 403 -8.42 15.45 -12.12
CA ILE A 403 -7.57 15.15 -13.30
C ILE A 403 -8.44 15.04 -14.55
N ASN A 404 -8.07 15.79 -15.58
CA ASN A 404 -8.65 15.61 -16.93
C ASN A 404 -8.00 14.40 -17.60
N SER A 405 -8.80 13.41 -18.00
CA SER A 405 -8.29 12.18 -18.63
C SER A 405 -8.98 11.86 -19.95
N LYS A 406 -8.20 11.41 -20.93
CA LYS A 406 -8.65 10.97 -22.27
C LYS A 406 -8.29 9.50 -22.49
N LEU A 407 -9.25 8.72 -22.98
CA LEU A 407 -9.01 7.37 -23.47
C LEU A 407 -8.52 7.41 -24.92
N CYS A 408 -7.41 6.73 -25.20
CA CYS A 408 -6.82 6.59 -26.51
C CYS A 408 -6.53 5.13 -26.82
N LEU A 409 -7.00 4.67 -27.98
CA LEU A 409 -6.62 3.39 -28.55
C LEU A 409 -5.30 3.55 -29.30
N LEU A 410 -4.28 2.79 -28.95
CA LEU A 410 -2.95 2.88 -29.52
C LEU A 410 -2.98 2.84 -31.06
N SER A 411 -3.74 1.90 -31.61
CA SER A 411 -3.82 1.67 -33.06
C SER A 411 -4.49 2.81 -33.84
N ASN A 412 -5.35 3.60 -33.20
CA ASN A 412 -6.26 4.49 -33.92
C ASN A 412 -6.16 5.96 -33.53
N ASP A 413 -5.75 6.28 -32.31
CA ASP A 413 -5.90 7.62 -31.74
C ASP A 413 -4.57 8.36 -31.54
N LEU A 414 -3.42 7.77 -31.90
CA LEU A 414 -2.10 8.39 -31.76
C LEU A 414 -1.44 8.65 -33.12
N TYR A 415 -0.78 9.79 -33.24
CA TYR A 415 -0.15 10.26 -34.49
C TYR A 415 1.18 10.95 -34.24
N TRP A 416 2.08 10.93 -35.21
CA TRP A 416 3.25 11.78 -35.27
C TRP A 416 2.93 13.16 -35.82
N LYS A 417 3.35 14.21 -35.12
CA LYS A 417 3.31 15.60 -35.59
C LYS A 417 4.62 16.26 -35.20
N ASP A 418 5.41 16.65 -36.22
CA ASP A 418 6.72 17.31 -36.00
C ASP A 418 7.62 16.57 -35.00
N SER A 419 7.70 15.24 -35.11
CA SER A 419 8.44 14.35 -34.22
C SER A 419 7.91 14.29 -32.77
N ILE A 420 6.72 14.81 -32.53
CA ILE A 420 6.02 14.75 -31.23
C ILE A 420 4.81 13.83 -31.36
N ILE A 421 4.53 13.04 -30.32
CA ILE A 421 3.34 12.18 -30.28
C ILE A 421 2.15 13.01 -29.82
N VAL A 422 1.08 12.99 -30.61
CA VAL A 422 -0.18 13.68 -30.32
C VAL A 422 -1.36 12.72 -30.40
N ASP A 423 -2.46 13.07 -29.72
CA ASP A 423 -3.73 12.37 -29.87
C ASP A 423 -4.48 12.82 -31.14
N LYS A 424 -5.63 12.19 -31.41
CA LYS A 424 -6.49 12.51 -32.56
C LYS A 424 -7.01 13.96 -32.60
N ASP A 425 -7.03 14.64 -31.46
CA ASP A 425 -7.43 16.05 -31.34
C ASP A 425 -6.22 17.00 -31.49
N GLY A 426 -5.01 16.46 -31.66
CA GLY A 426 -3.76 17.19 -31.78
C GLY A 426 -3.15 17.62 -30.43
N GLU A 427 -3.62 17.08 -29.31
CA GLU A 427 -3.06 17.34 -27.99
C GLU A 427 -1.79 16.50 -27.77
N ILE A 428 -0.75 17.12 -27.20
CA ILE A 428 0.55 16.47 -26.99
C ILE A 428 0.45 15.45 -25.86
N ILE A 429 0.95 14.24 -26.10
CA ILE A 429 1.07 13.19 -25.10
C ILE A 429 2.24 13.52 -24.17
N LYS A 430 1.95 13.78 -22.89
CA LYS A 430 2.97 14.10 -21.87
C LYS A 430 2.97 13.12 -20.71
N ILE A 431 1.79 12.65 -20.32
CA ILE A 431 1.59 11.71 -19.21
C ILE A 431 0.64 10.64 -19.67
N VAL A 432 1.01 9.39 -19.47
CA VAL A 432 0.20 8.23 -19.86
C VAL A 432 -0.03 7.30 -18.68
N TRP A 433 -1.25 6.80 -18.56
CA TRP A 433 -1.54 5.61 -17.75
C TRP A 433 -1.75 4.44 -18.71
N LYS A 434 -0.86 3.44 -18.63
CA LYS A 434 -0.85 2.30 -19.54
C LYS A 434 -1.61 1.11 -18.99
N LEU A 435 -2.42 0.48 -19.83
CA LEU A 435 -3.12 -0.78 -19.54
C LEU A 435 -2.53 -1.97 -20.30
N TRP A 436 -1.40 -1.78 -20.96
CA TRP A 436 -0.72 -2.85 -21.68
C TRP A 436 -0.08 -3.83 -20.71
N ASN A 437 -0.18 -5.12 -21.00
CA ASN A 437 0.57 -6.11 -20.25
C ASN A 437 2.07 -6.10 -20.66
N TRP A 438 2.92 -6.59 -19.76
CA TRP A 438 4.37 -6.58 -19.99
C TRP A 438 4.79 -7.49 -21.15
N LYS A 439 4.05 -8.59 -21.43
CA LYS A 439 4.31 -9.47 -22.56
C LYS A 439 4.15 -8.71 -23.88
N THR A 440 3.07 -7.95 -24.05
CA THR A 440 2.83 -7.10 -25.23
C THR A 440 3.93 -6.06 -25.41
N ILE A 441 4.32 -5.39 -24.32
CA ILE A 441 5.38 -4.39 -24.32
C ILE A 441 6.71 -4.99 -24.79
N PHE A 442 7.13 -6.11 -24.19
CA PHE A 442 8.42 -6.71 -24.53
C PHE A 442 8.42 -7.34 -25.92
N GLN A 443 7.27 -7.82 -26.39
CA GLN A 443 7.14 -8.31 -27.76
C GLN A 443 7.31 -7.18 -28.77
N ASP A 444 6.63 -6.06 -28.60
CA ASP A 444 6.76 -4.88 -29.46
C ASP A 444 8.22 -4.39 -29.52
N LEU A 445 8.90 -4.29 -28.37
CA LEU A 445 10.31 -3.91 -28.30
C LEU A 445 11.21 -4.90 -29.07
N ARG A 446 10.95 -6.20 -28.97
CA ARG A 446 11.75 -7.24 -29.66
C ARG A 446 11.52 -7.22 -31.17
N ASP A 447 10.28 -7.05 -31.60
CA ASP A 447 9.93 -7.04 -33.02
C ASP A 447 10.57 -5.84 -33.72
N GLN A 448 10.50 -4.67 -33.12
CA GLN A 448 11.15 -3.47 -33.66
C GLN A 448 12.67 -3.58 -33.70
N TYR A 449 13.29 -4.26 -32.75
CA TYR A 449 14.73 -4.51 -32.74
C TYR A 449 15.16 -5.49 -33.83
N ARG A 450 14.33 -6.52 -34.14
CA ARG A 450 14.62 -7.48 -35.23
C ARG A 450 14.61 -6.80 -36.58
N ASP A 451 13.66 -5.91 -36.80
CA ASP A 451 13.52 -5.20 -38.08
C ASP A 451 14.69 -4.22 -38.34
N ASN A 452 15.35 -3.75 -37.28
CA ASN A 452 16.48 -2.81 -37.36
C ASN A 452 17.88 -3.47 -37.45
N LYS A 453 18.00 -4.80 -37.49
CA LYS A 453 19.30 -5.51 -37.57
C LYS A 453 20.12 -5.25 -38.86
N GLY A 454 19.70 -4.38 -39.77
CA GLY A 454 20.36 -4.05 -41.03
C GLY A 454 21.24 -2.81 -41.04
N GLY A 455 21.41 -2.05 -39.96
CA GLY A 455 22.22 -0.83 -39.98
C GLY A 455 22.68 -0.32 -38.62
N GLU A 456 23.94 0.13 -38.53
CA GLU A 456 24.56 0.74 -37.35
C GLU A 456 24.02 2.13 -36.97
N GLU A 457 22.97 2.59 -37.56
CA GLU A 457 22.36 3.89 -37.23
C GLU A 457 21.22 3.75 -36.23
N GLY A 458 21.36 4.53 -35.16
CA GLY A 458 20.45 4.58 -34.02
C GLY A 458 18.98 4.62 -34.37
N TRP A 459 18.14 4.29 -33.41
CA TRP A 459 16.67 4.27 -33.41
C TRP A 459 16.09 5.30 -34.40
N LYS A 460 15.71 4.83 -35.56
CA LYS A 460 14.85 5.57 -36.49
C LYS A 460 13.50 4.90 -36.45
N SER A 461 12.51 5.61 -35.89
CA SER A 461 11.11 5.30 -36.15
C SER A 461 10.97 5.12 -37.65
N MET A 462 10.90 3.86 -38.11
CA MET A 462 10.70 3.59 -39.51
C MET A 462 9.28 4.03 -39.89
N ASN A 463 9.14 4.99 -40.81
CA ASN A 463 8.01 5.27 -41.70
C ASN A 463 6.60 4.82 -41.28
N ASN A 464 6.37 4.53 -40.01
CA ASN A 464 5.05 4.28 -39.50
C ASN A 464 4.35 5.63 -39.31
N GLU A 465 3.26 5.86 -39.98
CA GLU A 465 2.41 7.05 -39.80
C GLU A 465 1.93 7.20 -38.37
N ARG A 466 2.06 6.15 -37.54
CA ARG A 466 1.56 6.07 -36.17
C ARG A 466 2.63 5.60 -35.18
N PRO A 467 2.64 6.18 -33.97
CA PRO A 467 3.50 5.73 -32.90
C PRO A 467 3.12 4.32 -32.42
N CYS A 468 4.16 3.53 -32.06
CA CYS A 468 4.00 2.24 -31.42
C CYS A 468 4.27 2.33 -29.90
N ILE A 469 4.15 1.21 -29.19
CA ILE A 469 4.39 1.12 -27.75
C ILE A 469 5.84 1.56 -27.42
N SER A 470 6.80 1.08 -28.19
CA SER A 470 8.22 1.39 -28.00
C SER A 470 8.53 2.89 -28.14
N ASP A 471 7.87 3.58 -29.06
CA ASP A 471 8.03 5.03 -29.25
C ASP A 471 7.62 5.80 -27.98
N ILE A 472 6.57 5.35 -27.31
CA ILE A 472 6.08 5.96 -26.07
C ILE A 472 7.01 5.62 -24.91
N LEU A 473 7.40 4.35 -24.76
CA LEU A 473 8.22 3.89 -23.65
C LEU A 473 9.64 4.47 -23.67
N LEU A 474 10.23 4.66 -24.86
CA LEU A 474 11.57 5.20 -25.02
C LEU A 474 11.61 6.72 -25.05
N ASN A 475 10.48 7.38 -25.19
CA ASN A 475 10.40 8.84 -25.18
C ASN A 475 10.56 9.39 -23.75
N GLU A 476 11.70 10.01 -23.48
CA GLU A 476 12.02 10.57 -22.15
C GLU A 476 11.13 11.74 -21.72
N GLN A 477 10.42 12.37 -22.66
CA GLN A 477 9.51 13.48 -22.39
C GLN A 477 8.11 12.98 -21.96
N ILE A 478 7.82 11.69 -22.14
CA ILE A 478 6.56 11.08 -21.75
C ILE A 478 6.74 10.40 -20.39
N ARG A 479 5.96 10.83 -19.41
CA ARG A 479 5.90 10.24 -18.08
C ARG A 479 4.91 9.08 -18.10
N ILE A 480 5.31 7.93 -17.55
CA ILE A 480 4.53 6.70 -17.57
C ILE A 480 4.05 6.39 -16.16
N ILE A 481 2.75 6.35 -15.97
CA ILE A 481 2.12 5.89 -14.74
C ILE A 481 1.99 4.38 -14.80
N GLU A 482 2.23 3.81 -13.67
CA GLU A 482 2.72 2.50 -13.31
C GLU A 482 4.18 2.35 -13.75
N PRO A 483 5.12 2.54 -12.80
CA PRO A 483 6.55 2.58 -13.08
C PRO A 483 7.05 1.33 -13.80
N LEU A 484 8.02 1.48 -14.70
CA LEU A 484 8.54 0.36 -15.49
C LEU A 484 9.24 -0.71 -14.63
N LEU A 485 9.71 -0.38 -13.42
CA LEU A 485 10.25 -1.35 -12.47
C LEU A 485 9.26 -2.49 -12.16
N LYS A 486 7.94 -2.24 -12.28
CA LYS A 486 6.91 -3.26 -12.07
C LYS A 486 6.99 -4.44 -13.05
N SER A 487 7.68 -4.27 -14.18
CA SER A 487 7.98 -5.37 -15.10
C SER A 487 8.80 -6.48 -14.45
N ILE A 488 9.69 -6.11 -13.53
CA ILE A 488 10.53 -7.05 -12.77
C ILE A 488 9.68 -7.84 -11.78
N ILE A 489 8.83 -7.16 -11.03
CA ILE A 489 8.00 -7.80 -10.00
C ILE A 489 6.96 -8.76 -10.61
N ASN A 490 6.44 -8.43 -11.79
CA ASN A 490 5.50 -9.28 -12.51
C ASN A 490 6.14 -10.52 -13.16
N HIS A 491 7.46 -10.58 -13.22
CA HIS A 491 8.15 -11.70 -13.83
C HIS A 491 8.16 -12.93 -12.90
N LYS A 492 7.88 -14.11 -13.45
CA LYS A 492 7.79 -15.38 -12.67
C LYS A 492 9.06 -15.66 -11.84
N ALA A 493 10.23 -15.35 -12.38
CA ALA A 493 11.52 -15.55 -11.70
C ALA A 493 11.72 -14.64 -10.47
N PHE A 494 10.92 -13.57 -10.31
CA PHE A 494 11.03 -12.65 -9.19
C PHE A 494 10.91 -13.36 -7.84
N PHE A 495 9.91 -14.24 -7.70
CA PHE A 495 9.68 -14.98 -6.47
C PHE A 495 10.85 -15.90 -6.09
N SER A 496 11.56 -16.42 -7.07
CA SER A 496 12.73 -17.28 -6.81
C SER A 496 13.91 -16.45 -6.25
N VAL A 497 14.11 -15.23 -6.74
CA VAL A 497 15.11 -14.31 -6.20
C VAL A 497 14.69 -13.85 -4.80
N LEU A 498 13.42 -13.47 -4.62
CA LEU A 498 12.85 -13.08 -3.34
C LEU A 498 13.05 -14.18 -2.28
N TYR A 499 12.65 -15.42 -2.59
CA TYR A 499 12.83 -16.55 -1.68
C TYR A 499 14.30 -16.77 -1.34
N ARG A 500 15.19 -16.67 -2.30
CA ARG A 500 16.64 -16.85 -2.05
C ARG A 500 17.22 -15.78 -1.13
N MET A 501 16.75 -14.54 -1.25
CA MET A 501 17.17 -13.44 -0.37
C MET A 501 16.59 -13.57 1.04
N PHE A 502 15.37 -14.09 1.15
CA PHE A 502 14.59 -14.10 2.40
C PHE A 502 14.02 -15.51 2.72
N SER A 503 14.82 -16.55 2.58
CA SER A 503 14.41 -17.97 2.72
C SER A 503 13.81 -18.34 4.08
N ASN A 504 14.10 -17.57 5.12
CA ASN A 504 13.59 -17.81 6.47
C ASN A 504 12.27 -17.07 6.76
N HIS A 505 11.73 -16.32 5.80
CA HIS A 505 10.49 -15.57 6.01
C HIS A 505 9.27 -16.51 5.93
N SER A 506 8.44 -16.53 6.99
CA SER A 506 7.33 -17.47 7.15
C SER A 506 6.24 -17.36 6.07
N ASP A 507 6.06 -16.18 5.50
CA ASP A 507 4.96 -15.87 4.59
C ASP A 507 5.34 -15.96 3.10
N ILE A 508 6.63 -16.20 2.80
CA ILE A 508 7.14 -16.45 1.45
C ILE A 508 7.14 -17.95 1.22
N LEU A 509 6.45 -18.40 0.14
CA LEU A 509 6.45 -19.80 -0.25
C LEU A 509 7.82 -20.22 -0.79
N GLN A 510 8.23 -21.44 -0.44
CA GLN A 510 9.39 -22.07 -1.04
C GLN A 510 9.19 -22.20 -2.54
N ASN A 511 10.12 -21.67 -3.31
CA ASN A 511 10.12 -21.76 -4.76
C ASN A 511 11.24 -22.69 -5.20
N GLU A 512 10.91 -23.84 -5.75
CA GLU A 512 11.88 -24.91 -6.10
C GLU A 512 12.71 -24.61 -7.35
N CYS A 513 12.52 -23.47 -8.01
CA CYS A 513 13.20 -23.16 -9.28
C CYS A 513 14.73 -23.00 -9.20
N PHE A 514 15.34 -23.05 -8.01
CA PHE A 514 16.80 -22.98 -7.86
C PHE A 514 17.29 -24.00 -6.83
N SER A 515 17.47 -25.25 -7.24
CA SER A 515 18.31 -26.18 -6.49
C SER A 515 19.77 -25.71 -6.52
N SER A 516 20.60 -26.13 -5.57
CA SER A 516 22.02 -25.74 -5.49
C SER A 516 22.85 -26.11 -6.73
N GLU A 517 22.31 -26.96 -7.60
CA GLU A 517 22.92 -27.33 -8.88
C GLU A 517 22.60 -26.32 -10.00
N ASP A 518 21.50 -25.58 -9.89
CA ASP A 518 21.06 -24.60 -10.90
C ASP A 518 21.88 -23.31 -10.89
N SER A 519 22.64 -23.03 -9.84
CA SER A 519 23.63 -21.95 -9.86
C SER A 519 24.73 -22.20 -10.91
N LYS A 520 24.95 -23.44 -11.32
CA LYS A 520 25.80 -23.81 -12.48
C LYS A 520 25.03 -23.70 -13.80
N HIS A 521 23.72 -23.87 -13.81
CA HIS A 521 22.89 -23.71 -15.00
C HIS A 521 22.71 -22.26 -15.42
N ILE A 522 22.72 -21.29 -14.52
CA ILE A 522 22.73 -19.85 -14.89
C ILE A 522 23.98 -19.53 -15.74
N SER A 523 25.13 -20.15 -15.44
CA SER A 523 26.32 -20.04 -16.31
C SER A 523 26.23 -20.86 -17.60
N PHE A 524 25.37 -21.89 -17.63
CA PHE A 524 25.19 -22.77 -18.79
C PHE A 524 24.15 -22.25 -19.78
N MET A 525 23.08 -21.59 -19.29
CA MET A 525 22.08 -20.94 -20.15
C MET A 525 22.65 -19.82 -21.00
N ASN A 526 23.71 -19.13 -20.52
CA ASN A 526 24.41 -18.11 -21.31
C ASN A 526 25.17 -18.69 -22.51
N SER A 527 25.42 -20.01 -22.57
CA SER A 527 26.14 -20.64 -23.68
C SER A 527 25.23 -21.38 -24.68
N SER A 528 23.96 -21.62 -24.36
CA SER A 528 23.03 -22.37 -25.22
C SER A 528 21.98 -21.50 -25.95
N MET A 529 21.88 -20.21 -25.61
CA MET A 529 20.92 -19.29 -26.27
C MET A 529 21.34 -18.80 -27.66
N GLU A 530 22.56 -19.09 -28.12
CA GLU A 530 22.98 -18.67 -29.46
C GLU A 530 22.51 -19.58 -30.60
N GLU A 531 21.91 -20.77 -30.33
CA GLU A 531 21.64 -21.74 -31.40
C GLU A 531 20.21 -22.32 -31.47
N GLN A 532 19.21 -21.86 -30.72
CA GLN A 532 17.85 -22.42 -30.81
C GLN A 532 16.81 -21.46 -31.38
N ASN A 533 16.16 -21.93 -32.43
CA ASN A 533 15.07 -21.27 -33.16
C ASN A 533 13.86 -20.92 -32.28
N ASN A 534 13.26 -19.78 -32.59
CA ASN A 534 12.29 -19.00 -31.84
C ASN A 534 10.95 -19.67 -31.44
N ASP A 535 10.63 -20.88 -31.90
CA ASP A 535 9.33 -21.54 -31.64
C ASP A 535 9.30 -22.32 -30.30
N GLY A 536 10.45 -22.52 -29.67
CA GLY A 536 10.59 -23.24 -28.41
C GLY A 536 10.49 -22.38 -27.14
N ILE A 537 10.50 -21.06 -27.25
CA ILE A 537 10.58 -20.15 -26.08
C ILE A 537 9.23 -20.05 -25.35
N GLU A 538 8.09 -20.09 -26.06
CA GLU A 538 6.78 -20.10 -25.43
C GLU A 538 6.51 -21.42 -24.69
N GLU A 539 6.92 -22.57 -25.26
CA GLU A 539 6.85 -23.87 -24.60
C GLU A 539 7.82 -23.98 -23.40
N TYR A 540 8.98 -23.32 -23.45
CA TYR A 540 9.97 -23.38 -22.37
C TYR A 540 9.47 -22.68 -21.09
N PHE A 541 8.75 -21.54 -21.18
CA PHE A 541 8.17 -20.87 -20.02
C PHE A 541 6.86 -21.50 -19.54
N ASP A 542 6.10 -22.15 -20.42
CA ASP A 542 4.93 -22.95 -20.02
C ASP A 542 5.30 -24.34 -19.52
N SER A 543 6.44 -24.91 -19.93
CA SER A 543 6.88 -26.28 -19.58
C SER A 543 7.80 -26.33 -18.36
N HIS A 544 8.52 -25.28 -18.02
CA HIS A 544 9.19 -25.18 -16.73
C HIS A 544 8.14 -24.76 -15.70
N HIS A 545 7.44 -25.76 -15.17
CA HIS A 545 6.66 -25.61 -13.96
C HIS A 545 7.57 -25.02 -12.90
N ILE A 546 7.44 -23.72 -12.64
CA ILE A 546 7.74 -23.17 -11.35
C ILE A 546 6.76 -23.88 -10.43
N SER A 547 7.15 -25.01 -9.86
CA SER A 547 6.35 -25.71 -8.88
C SER A 547 6.40 -24.87 -7.61
N GLN A 548 5.52 -23.87 -7.55
CA GLN A 548 5.12 -23.35 -6.26
C GLN A 548 4.58 -24.54 -5.48
N GLU A 549 5.07 -24.70 -4.27
CA GLU A 549 4.49 -25.62 -3.31
C GLU A 549 2.98 -25.32 -3.27
N ILE A 550 2.22 -26.09 -4.00
CA ILE A 550 0.76 -25.99 -3.95
C ILE A 550 0.44 -26.49 -2.55
N LEU A 551 0.03 -25.58 -1.68
CA LEU A 551 -0.57 -25.93 -0.40
C LEU A 551 -1.83 -26.73 -0.66
N SER A 552 -1.66 -27.99 -1.03
CA SER A 552 -2.71 -28.99 -1.04
C SER A 552 -2.91 -29.41 0.41
N ASP A 553 -3.65 -28.59 1.14
CA ASP A 553 -4.12 -29.01 2.46
C ASP A 553 -5.18 -30.12 2.25
N LYS A 554 -4.72 -31.38 2.33
CA LYS A 554 -5.58 -32.56 2.20
C LYS A 554 -6.67 -32.62 3.27
N ASN A 555 -6.66 -31.70 4.24
CA ASN A 555 -7.55 -31.67 5.39
C ASN A 555 -8.46 -30.42 5.47
N SER A 556 -8.29 -29.39 4.64
CA SER A 556 -9.18 -28.21 4.69
C SER A 556 -10.37 -28.39 3.73
N LYS A 557 -11.56 -28.37 4.26
CA LYS A 557 -12.82 -28.32 3.48
C LYS A 557 -13.03 -26.98 2.74
N ASN A 558 -12.08 -26.02 2.85
CA ASN A 558 -12.18 -24.63 2.36
C ASN A 558 -10.96 -24.25 1.50
N SER A 559 -10.53 -25.07 0.56
CA SER A 559 -9.25 -24.92 -0.15
C SER A 559 -9.21 -23.87 -1.25
N ASP A 560 -10.29 -23.14 -1.53
CA ASP A 560 -10.40 -22.27 -2.71
C ASP A 560 -10.41 -20.77 -2.41
N GLU A 561 -10.28 -20.38 -1.14
CA GLU A 561 -10.30 -18.99 -0.70
C GLU A 561 -8.96 -18.32 -0.96
N ILE A 562 -9.01 -17.17 -1.63
CA ILE A 562 -7.87 -16.31 -1.92
C ILE A 562 -8.13 -14.95 -1.31
N ILE A 563 -7.21 -14.49 -0.49
CA ILE A 563 -7.24 -13.16 0.09
C ILE A 563 -6.43 -12.26 -0.84
N VAL A 564 -7.10 -11.25 -1.41
CA VAL A 564 -6.50 -10.24 -2.28
C VAL A 564 -6.26 -8.98 -1.46
N SER A 565 -5.02 -8.73 -1.09
CA SER A 565 -4.62 -7.51 -0.39
C SER A 565 -4.28 -6.43 -1.40
N TRP A 566 -4.95 -5.30 -1.33
CA TRP A 566 -4.78 -4.16 -2.22
C TRP A 566 -3.75 -3.18 -1.67
N MET A 567 -2.76 -2.89 -2.51
CA MET A 567 -1.69 -1.95 -2.20
C MET A 567 -1.91 -0.66 -2.98
N ILE A 568 -1.98 0.47 -2.30
CA ILE A 568 -1.96 1.80 -2.89
C ILE A 568 -0.74 2.51 -2.36
N TYR A 569 0.11 2.96 -3.25
CA TYR A 569 1.34 3.64 -2.87
C TYR A 569 2.09 2.94 -1.73
N SER A 570 2.49 1.69 -1.97
CA SER A 570 3.33 0.89 -1.05
C SER A 570 2.64 0.42 0.25
N LEU A 571 1.34 0.66 0.43
CA LEU A 571 0.62 0.31 1.67
C LEU A 571 -0.63 -0.51 1.41
N CYS A 572 -0.85 -1.50 2.27
CA CYS A 572 -2.09 -2.24 2.32
C CYS A 572 -3.25 -1.28 2.66
N SER A 573 -4.15 -1.13 1.72
CA SER A 573 -5.26 -0.18 1.75
C SER A 573 -6.61 -0.83 1.94
N GLY A 574 -6.65 -2.15 2.00
CA GLY A 574 -7.82 -2.99 2.16
C GLY A 574 -7.60 -4.36 1.54
N PHE A 575 -8.57 -5.24 1.69
CA PHE A 575 -8.52 -6.57 1.08
C PHE A 575 -9.91 -7.02 0.60
N SER A 576 -9.92 -8.03 -0.23
CA SER A 576 -11.13 -8.72 -0.68
C SER A 576 -10.89 -10.23 -0.67
N ILE A 577 -11.98 -10.99 -0.63
CA ILE A 577 -11.94 -12.44 -0.67
C ILE A 577 -12.44 -12.90 -2.04
N CYS A 578 -11.66 -13.74 -2.70
CA CYS A 578 -12.02 -14.36 -3.98
C CYS A 578 -12.06 -15.87 -3.84
N GLU A 579 -12.99 -16.53 -4.53
CA GLU A 579 -13.01 -17.98 -4.70
C GLU A 579 -12.91 -18.32 -6.19
N HIS A 580 -12.07 -19.30 -6.52
CA HIS A 580 -12.02 -19.85 -7.87
C HIS A 580 -13.10 -20.92 -8.06
N GLN A 581 -13.89 -20.80 -9.11
CA GLN A 581 -14.77 -21.90 -9.55
C GLN A 581 -13.93 -22.91 -10.36
N ASN A 582 -13.90 -24.16 -9.89
CA ASN A 582 -13.28 -25.30 -10.60
C ASN A 582 -11.76 -25.25 -10.78
N HIS A 583 -10.95 -25.33 -9.72
CA HIS A 583 -9.50 -25.62 -9.75
C HIS A 583 -8.68 -25.05 -10.94
N THR A 584 -9.25 -24.12 -11.70
CA THR A 584 -8.58 -23.45 -12.82
C THR A 584 -7.99 -22.14 -12.34
N THR A 585 -6.70 -21.98 -12.50
CA THR A 585 -5.93 -20.77 -12.12
C THR A 585 -6.26 -19.53 -12.94
N ASN A 586 -7.28 -19.58 -13.80
CA ASN A 586 -7.69 -18.45 -14.63
C ASN A 586 -8.43 -17.41 -13.78
N ALA A 587 -7.81 -16.25 -13.58
CA ALA A 587 -8.39 -15.07 -12.90
C ALA A 587 -9.75 -14.63 -13.46
N ASN A 588 -10.08 -15.04 -14.68
CA ASN A 588 -11.34 -14.72 -15.36
C ASN A 588 -12.58 -15.39 -14.73
N ASN A 589 -12.40 -16.43 -13.88
CA ASN A 589 -13.47 -17.18 -13.25
C ASN A 589 -13.51 -17.01 -11.72
N ALA A 590 -12.74 -16.08 -11.16
CA ALA A 590 -12.79 -15.78 -9.73
C ALA A 590 -14.02 -14.92 -9.42
N LYS A 591 -14.75 -15.30 -8.35
CA LYS A 591 -15.82 -14.47 -7.79
C LYS A 591 -15.30 -13.75 -6.54
N THR A 592 -15.53 -12.46 -6.49
CA THR A 592 -15.23 -11.64 -5.30
C THR A 592 -16.43 -11.67 -4.37
N TYR A 593 -16.18 -11.85 -3.09
CA TYR A 593 -17.20 -11.89 -2.04
C TYR A 593 -17.04 -10.71 -1.09
N CYS A 594 -18.15 -10.24 -0.56
CA CYS A 594 -18.13 -9.20 0.47
C CYS A 594 -17.46 -9.72 1.74
N CYS A 595 -16.58 -8.92 2.31
CA CYS A 595 -15.98 -9.16 3.62
C CYS A 595 -16.28 -7.96 4.52
N ILE A 596 -16.89 -8.21 5.66
CA ILE A 596 -17.21 -7.23 6.69
C ILE A 596 -16.31 -7.39 7.91
N ILE A 597 -16.17 -6.32 8.67
CA ILE A 597 -15.35 -6.25 9.88
C ILE A 597 -16.24 -5.86 11.05
#